data_518f7244515afcacf3a33016b32fb358
#
_entry.id   518f7244515afcacf3a33016b32fb358
#
_cell.length_a   1.000
_cell.length_b   1.000
_cell.length_c   1.000
_cell.angle_alpha   90.00
_cell.angle_beta   90.00
_cell.angle_gamma   90.00
#
_symmetry.space_group_name_H-M   'P 1'
#
loop_
_entity.id
_entity.type
_entity.pdbx_description
1 polymer ?
#
loop_
_entity_poly.entity_id
_entity_poly.type
_entity_poly.pdbx_seq_one_letter_code
_entity_poly.pdbx_strand_id
1 'polypeptide(L)'
;MYCNYIRGSRNLPKAGCRELYELCRLYFKDRFVIGRDRFYDILRSNNLMLRKKRYRPRTTNSNHNYRLYNDLLNTVPRFSPLRNGRMVVSDITYVYTKDGFAYLSLITDAYSRYIVGSCLHRSLDTEGPLKALNEAIMTYNRFKIDITGMIHHSDRGVQYASKEYTNTLLINGIQISMTQTGDPLHNALAERMNNTLKNGWFFNDGNLTFEQAEEAVRNAVRMYNEARPHRALDMRTPKEIFCGDNNNPLLKRAV
;
A
#
# COMPACT_ATOMS: atom_id res chain seq x y z
N MET A 1 15.17 -19.33 14.44
CA MET A 1 14.73 -20.17 13.29
C MET A 1 13.42 -19.67 12.67
N TYR A 2 12.30 -19.56 13.39
CA TYR A 2 11.00 -19.16 12.81
C TYR A 2 10.98 -17.74 12.22
N CYS A 3 11.66 -16.74 12.80
CA CYS A 3 11.76 -15.39 12.22
C CYS A 3 12.45 -15.40 10.86
N ASN A 4 13.47 -16.25 10.66
CA ASN A 4 14.12 -16.43 9.37
C ASN A 4 13.21 -17.13 8.38
N TYR A 5 12.40 -18.07 8.84
CA TYR A 5 11.36 -18.71 8.04
C TYR A 5 10.30 -17.71 7.54
N ILE A 6 9.80 -16.82 8.44
CA ILE A 6 8.86 -15.78 8.05
C ILE A 6 9.47 -14.88 6.95
N ARG A 7 10.72 -14.45 7.13
CA ARG A 7 11.38 -13.56 6.17
C ARG A 7 11.71 -14.24 4.85
N GLY A 8 12.01 -15.53 4.86
CA GLY A 8 12.30 -16.31 3.67
C GLY A 8 11.05 -16.94 3.05
N SER A 9 10.52 -17.99 3.70
CA SER A 9 9.47 -18.85 3.13
C SER A 9 8.09 -18.20 3.06
N ARG A 10 7.79 -17.19 3.91
CA ARG A 10 6.54 -16.42 3.83
C ARG A 10 6.64 -15.18 2.95
N ASN A 11 7.77 -14.95 2.28
CA ASN A 11 8.00 -13.81 1.42
C ASN A 11 7.74 -12.44 2.10
N LEU A 12 8.05 -12.33 3.40
CA LEU A 12 8.05 -11.09 4.16
C LEU A 12 9.49 -10.71 4.57
N PRO A 13 10.38 -10.47 3.60
CA PRO A 13 11.83 -10.43 3.83
C PRO A 13 12.27 -9.31 4.78
N LYS A 14 11.49 -8.25 4.86
CA LYS A 14 11.76 -7.10 5.74
C LYS A 14 10.66 -6.90 6.77
N ALA A 15 10.06 -8.00 7.26
CA ALA A 15 9.13 -7.95 8.39
C ALA A 15 9.78 -7.28 9.61
N GLY A 16 9.12 -6.26 10.15
CA GLY A 16 9.60 -5.50 11.31
C GLY A 16 9.49 -6.29 12.62
N CYS A 17 10.17 -5.81 13.67
CA CYS A 17 10.20 -6.51 14.96
C CYS A 17 8.80 -6.79 15.54
N ARG A 18 7.91 -5.78 15.45
CA ARG A 18 6.53 -5.94 15.94
C ARG A 18 5.74 -6.94 15.10
N GLU A 19 5.88 -6.88 13.80
CA GLU A 19 5.24 -7.80 12.86
C GLU A 19 5.70 -9.24 13.11
N LEU A 20 7.02 -9.45 13.28
CA LEU A 20 7.58 -10.75 13.66
C LEU A 20 7.04 -11.25 15.02
N TYR A 21 6.92 -10.35 16.01
CA TYR A 21 6.37 -10.69 17.32
C TYR A 21 4.94 -11.22 17.21
N GLU A 22 4.07 -10.52 16.51
CA GLU A 22 2.68 -10.93 16.33
C GLU A 22 2.56 -12.22 15.52
N LEU A 23 3.35 -12.37 14.45
CA LEU A 23 3.37 -13.61 13.67
C LEU A 23 3.87 -14.81 14.49
N CYS A 24 4.86 -14.62 15.37
CA CYS A 24 5.29 -15.65 16.30
C CYS A 24 4.19 -16.01 17.32
N ARG A 25 3.51 -15.00 17.86
CA ARG A 25 2.38 -15.18 18.78
C ARG A 25 1.27 -16.03 18.16
N LEU A 26 0.94 -15.72 16.89
CA LEU A 26 -0.07 -16.46 16.13
C LEU A 26 0.32 -17.91 15.88
N TYR A 27 1.58 -18.13 15.53
CA TYR A 27 2.07 -19.47 15.20
C TYR A 27 2.23 -20.37 16.41
N PHE A 28 2.88 -19.86 17.48
CA PHE A 28 3.19 -20.65 18.68
C PHE A 28 2.06 -20.70 19.70
N LYS A 29 1.06 -19.79 19.59
CA LYS A 29 -0.10 -19.70 20.49
C LYS A 29 0.32 -19.71 21.96
N ASP A 30 -0.24 -20.60 22.76
CA ASP A 30 -0.01 -20.70 24.18
C ASP A 30 1.44 -21.05 24.57
N ARG A 31 2.23 -21.57 23.62
CA ARG A 31 3.66 -21.82 23.80
C ARG A 31 4.52 -20.56 23.66
N PHE A 32 3.95 -19.44 23.21
CA PHE A 32 4.66 -18.18 23.06
C PHE A 32 4.49 -17.31 24.31
N VAL A 33 5.27 -17.58 25.33
CA VAL A 33 5.22 -16.91 26.66
C VAL A 33 6.18 -15.72 26.78
N ILE A 34 6.86 -15.34 25.69
CA ILE A 34 7.87 -14.28 25.69
C ILE A 34 7.19 -12.94 25.53
N GLY A 35 7.43 -11.98 26.45
CA GLY A 35 6.99 -10.59 26.34
C GLY A 35 7.69 -9.86 25.17
N ARG A 36 7.04 -8.79 24.67
CA ARG A 36 7.50 -8.02 23.52
C ARG A 36 8.94 -7.53 23.65
N ASP A 37 9.30 -6.94 24.78
CA ASP A 37 10.61 -6.29 24.95
C ASP A 37 11.72 -7.35 24.99
N ARG A 38 11.49 -8.47 25.67
CA ARG A 38 12.42 -9.61 25.66
C ARG A 38 12.58 -10.20 24.25
N PHE A 39 11.49 -10.28 23.49
CA PHE A 39 11.56 -10.70 22.08
C PHE A 39 12.42 -9.77 21.23
N TYR A 40 12.31 -8.44 21.43
CA TYR A 40 13.14 -7.45 20.71
C TYR A 40 14.62 -7.57 21.09
N ASP A 41 14.95 -7.89 22.34
CA ASP A 41 16.33 -8.16 22.76
C ASP A 41 16.90 -9.39 22.06
N ILE A 42 16.09 -10.46 21.95
CA ILE A 42 16.47 -11.65 21.17
C ILE A 42 16.73 -11.32 19.72
N LEU A 43 15.90 -10.50 19.08
CA LEU A 43 16.13 -10.07 17.69
C LEU A 43 17.41 -9.23 17.57
N ARG A 44 17.70 -8.37 18.55
CA ARG A 44 18.88 -7.51 18.56
C ARG A 44 20.17 -8.33 18.73
N SER A 45 20.18 -9.24 19.69
CA SER A 45 21.35 -10.12 19.98
C SER A 45 21.66 -11.09 18.83
N ASN A 46 20.64 -11.42 18.00
CA ASN A 46 20.82 -12.29 16.83
C ASN A 46 20.99 -11.50 15.50
N ASN A 47 21.26 -10.20 15.55
CA ASN A 47 21.42 -9.32 14.38
C ASN A 47 20.21 -9.35 13.39
N LEU A 48 19.01 -9.58 13.91
CA LEU A 48 17.76 -9.64 13.12
C LEU A 48 17.04 -8.31 13.06
N MET A 49 17.65 -7.21 13.52
CA MET A 49 17.08 -5.87 13.40
C MET A 49 17.23 -5.33 11.99
N LEU A 50 16.17 -4.70 11.44
CA LEU A 50 16.25 -4.04 10.14
C LEU A 50 17.00 -2.71 10.25
N ARG A 51 17.90 -2.44 9.31
CA ARG A 51 18.60 -1.13 9.20
C ARG A 51 17.67 -0.11 8.52
N LYS A 52 17.60 1.12 9.04
CA LYS A 52 16.87 2.23 8.42
C LYS A 52 17.63 2.76 7.20
N LYS A 53 16.98 2.86 6.03
CA LYS A 53 17.52 3.58 4.85
C LYS A 53 17.31 5.09 5.02
N ARG A 54 18.30 5.92 4.58
CA ARG A 54 18.35 7.38 4.87
C ARG A 54 17.95 8.30 3.70
N TYR A 55 17.63 7.79 2.50
CA TYR A 55 17.44 8.63 1.32
C TYR A 55 15.98 8.64 0.80
N ARG A 56 15.47 9.85 0.45
CA ARG A 56 14.13 10.06 -0.17
C ARG A 56 14.27 11.07 -1.32
N PRO A 57 14.15 10.69 -2.60
CA PRO A 57 13.99 11.64 -3.70
C PRO A 57 12.61 12.30 -3.69
N ARG A 58 12.52 13.51 -4.24
CA ARG A 58 11.26 14.26 -4.41
C ARG A 58 10.61 13.83 -5.73
N THR A 59 9.31 13.50 -5.74
CA THR A 59 8.66 12.78 -6.85
C THR A 59 7.56 13.55 -7.56
N THR A 60 7.05 14.66 -7.02
CA THR A 60 5.86 15.33 -7.53
C THR A 60 6.22 16.61 -8.31
N ASN A 61 5.74 16.71 -9.54
CA ASN A 61 5.69 17.95 -10.31
C ASN A 61 4.24 18.46 -10.32
N SER A 62 3.96 19.48 -9.52
CA SER A 62 2.63 20.11 -9.39
C SER A 62 2.51 21.44 -10.17
N ASN A 63 3.54 21.82 -10.92
CA ASN A 63 3.52 23.04 -11.72
C ASN A 63 3.05 22.74 -13.16
N HIS A 64 1.74 22.73 -13.38
CA HIS A 64 1.11 22.46 -14.67
C HIS A 64 -0.21 23.23 -14.82
N ASN A 65 -0.71 23.38 -16.07
CA ASN A 65 -1.92 24.14 -16.42
C ASN A 65 -3.21 23.27 -16.44
N TYR A 66 -3.19 22.05 -15.93
CA TYR A 66 -4.40 21.24 -15.84
C TYR A 66 -5.32 21.74 -14.73
N ARG A 67 -6.63 21.43 -14.87
CA ARG A 67 -7.63 21.70 -13.83
C ARG A 67 -7.26 20.96 -12.54
N LEU A 68 -7.20 21.69 -11.45
CA LEU A 68 -7.06 21.13 -10.12
C LEU A 68 -8.44 20.94 -9.47
N TYR A 69 -8.57 19.89 -8.69
CA TYR A 69 -9.81 19.54 -7.97
C TYR A 69 -9.67 19.85 -6.48
N ASN A 70 -10.81 20.10 -5.84
CA ASN A 70 -10.84 20.41 -4.41
C ASN A 70 -10.45 19.19 -3.55
N ASP A 71 -9.92 19.45 -2.36
CA ASP A 71 -9.70 18.42 -1.35
C ASP A 71 -11.04 18.09 -0.66
N LEU A 72 -11.63 16.96 -1.03
CA LEU A 72 -12.90 16.48 -0.47
C LEU A 72 -12.71 15.83 0.92
N LEU A 73 -11.47 15.64 1.38
CA LEU A 73 -11.18 15.06 2.69
C LEU A 73 -11.06 16.12 3.78
N ASN A 74 -10.91 17.39 3.40
CA ASN A 74 -10.76 18.51 4.34
C ASN A 74 -12.12 18.94 4.91
N THR A 75 -12.76 18.03 5.63
CA THR A 75 -14.03 18.24 6.34
C THR A 75 -13.80 18.23 7.85
N VAL A 76 -14.78 18.74 8.64
CA VAL A 76 -14.73 18.67 10.10
C VAL A 76 -15.95 17.88 10.61
N PRO A 77 -15.75 16.64 11.12
CA PRO A 77 -14.50 15.88 11.21
C PRO A 77 -13.97 15.45 9.83
N ARG A 78 -12.66 15.21 9.75
CA ARG A 78 -12.02 14.77 8.50
C ARG A 78 -12.67 13.50 7.99
N PHE A 79 -12.92 13.44 6.67
CA PHE A 79 -13.55 12.28 6.04
C PHE A 79 -12.75 10.99 6.30
N SER A 80 -13.44 9.97 6.76
CA SER A 80 -12.88 8.61 6.95
C SER A 80 -13.87 7.58 6.40
N PRO A 81 -13.43 6.67 5.51
CA PRO A 81 -14.33 5.68 4.94
C PRO A 81 -14.73 4.64 5.98
N LEU A 82 -16.01 4.23 5.96
CA LEU A 82 -16.58 3.22 6.87
C LEU A 82 -16.66 1.82 6.25
N ARG A 83 -16.37 1.70 4.94
CA ARG A 83 -16.39 0.43 4.19
C ARG A 83 -15.54 0.53 2.93
N ASN A 84 -15.24 -0.62 2.31
CA ASN A 84 -14.57 -0.69 1.00
C ASN A 84 -15.35 0.05 -0.09
N GLY A 85 -14.64 0.54 -1.10
CA GLY A 85 -15.23 1.21 -2.26
C GLY A 85 -15.77 2.62 -1.98
N ARG A 86 -15.43 3.24 -0.84
CA ARG A 86 -15.84 4.64 -0.53
C ARG A 86 -14.72 5.64 -0.74
N MET A 87 -13.49 5.20 -0.62
CA MET A 87 -12.31 6.05 -0.84
C MET A 87 -11.11 5.20 -1.22
N VAL A 88 -10.38 5.66 -2.21
CA VAL A 88 -9.03 5.18 -2.54
C VAL A 88 -8.03 6.33 -2.45
N VAL A 89 -6.81 5.98 -2.11
CA VAL A 89 -5.65 6.88 -2.19
C VAL A 89 -4.69 6.38 -3.25
N SER A 90 -4.11 7.31 -4.01
CA SER A 90 -3.20 7.02 -5.11
C SER A 90 -1.91 7.81 -4.97
N ASP A 91 -0.78 7.18 -5.30
CA ASP A 91 0.53 7.83 -5.32
C ASP A 91 1.49 7.07 -6.24
N ILE A 92 2.48 7.79 -6.79
CA ILE A 92 3.52 7.24 -7.65
C ILE A 92 4.85 7.29 -6.91
N THR A 93 5.61 6.21 -6.99
CA THR A 93 6.94 6.15 -6.38
C THR A 93 7.98 5.59 -7.34
N TYR A 94 9.23 6.03 -7.19
CA TYR A 94 10.35 5.51 -7.98
C TYR A 94 10.77 4.12 -7.50
N VAL A 95 11.12 3.27 -8.47
CA VAL A 95 11.77 1.99 -8.28
C VAL A 95 13.09 2.00 -9.02
N TYR A 96 14.17 1.64 -8.35
CA TYR A 96 15.50 1.53 -8.97
C TYR A 96 15.64 0.16 -9.59
N THR A 97 15.94 0.11 -10.90
CA THR A 97 16.23 -1.11 -11.64
C THR A 97 17.63 -1.03 -12.28
N LYS A 98 18.12 -2.14 -12.83
CA LYS A 98 19.35 -2.14 -13.64
C LYS A 98 19.21 -1.29 -14.90
N ASP A 99 17.99 -1.17 -15.42
CA ASP A 99 17.67 -0.46 -16.65
C ASP A 99 17.39 1.03 -16.41
N GLY A 100 17.58 1.51 -15.18
CA GLY A 100 17.28 2.88 -14.75
C GLY A 100 16.07 2.97 -13.84
N PHE A 101 15.48 4.16 -13.79
CA PHE A 101 14.28 4.39 -12.99
C PHE A 101 13.04 3.78 -13.65
N ALA A 102 12.21 3.15 -12.83
CA ALA A 102 10.84 2.79 -13.15
C ALA A 102 9.90 3.45 -12.13
N TYR A 103 8.62 3.52 -12.44
CA TYR A 103 7.61 4.27 -11.69
C TYR A 103 6.50 3.34 -11.28
N LEU A 104 6.31 3.15 -9.98
CA LEU A 104 5.27 2.31 -9.41
C LEU A 104 4.09 3.18 -9.00
N SER A 105 2.98 3.01 -9.69
CA SER A 105 1.69 3.58 -9.34
C SER A 105 0.91 2.60 -8.46
N LEU A 106 0.43 3.06 -7.31
CA LEU A 106 -0.38 2.25 -6.39
C LEU A 106 -1.71 2.92 -6.12
N ILE A 107 -2.78 2.14 -6.12
CA ILE A 107 -4.11 2.56 -5.67
C ILE A 107 -4.53 1.65 -4.53
N THR A 108 -4.83 2.25 -3.38
CA THR A 108 -5.11 1.56 -2.14
C THR A 108 -6.49 1.93 -1.62
N ASP A 109 -7.34 0.96 -1.33
CA ASP A 109 -8.59 1.16 -0.62
C ASP A 109 -8.29 1.68 0.80
N ALA A 110 -8.85 2.83 1.14
CA ALA A 110 -8.48 3.52 2.38
C ALA A 110 -9.10 2.88 3.64
N TYR A 111 -10.14 2.06 3.50
CA TYR A 111 -10.73 1.32 4.62
C TYR A 111 -9.92 0.06 4.93
N SER A 112 -9.81 -0.84 3.97
CA SER A 112 -9.16 -2.16 4.14
C SER A 112 -7.65 -2.15 4.05
N ARG A 113 -7.06 -1.08 3.52
CA ARG A 113 -5.63 -1.01 3.15
C ARG A 113 -5.25 -1.96 2.01
N TYR A 114 -6.23 -2.57 1.35
CA TYR A 114 -6.01 -3.46 0.22
C TYR A 114 -5.52 -2.66 -0.98
N ILE A 115 -4.42 -3.08 -1.60
CA ILE A 115 -3.96 -2.51 -2.87
C ILE A 115 -4.86 -3.09 -3.94
N VAL A 116 -5.74 -2.25 -4.48
CA VAL A 116 -6.74 -2.62 -5.48
C VAL A 116 -6.22 -2.52 -6.90
N GLY A 117 -5.19 -1.69 -7.14
CA GLY A 117 -4.53 -1.55 -8.43
C GLY A 117 -3.07 -1.16 -8.27
N SER A 118 -2.24 -1.66 -9.18
CA SER A 118 -0.79 -1.40 -9.20
C SER A 118 -0.23 -1.51 -10.62
N CYS A 119 0.72 -0.65 -10.96
CA CYS A 119 1.43 -0.74 -12.23
C CYS A 119 2.87 -0.25 -12.07
N LEU A 120 3.85 -1.07 -12.44
CA LEU A 120 5.21 -0.62 -12.66
C LEU A 120 5.35 -0.21 -14.12
N HIS A 121 5.80 1.02 -14.39
CA HIS A 121 5.93 1.56 -15.73
C HIS A 121 7.33 2.15 -15.96
N ARG A 122 7.81 2.14 -17.21
CA ARG A 122 9.15 2.64 -17.55
C ARG A 122 9.24 4.16 -17.56
N SER A 123 8.14 4.85 -17.82
CA SER A 123 8.05 6.31 -17.90
C SER A 123 7.13 6.89 -16.81
N LEU A 124 7.36 8.15 -16.46
CA LEU A 124 6.53 8.92 -15.53
C LEU A 124 5.43 9.67 -16.30
N ASP A 125 4.69 8.98 -17.14
CA ASP A 125 3.53 9.52 -17.87
C ASP A 125 2.20 9.07 -17.23
N THR A 126 1.08 9.35 -17.89
CA THR A 126 -0.27 9.00 -17.42
C THR A 126 -0.58 7.51 -17.59
N GLU A 127 0.12 6.80 -18.48
CA GLU A 127 -0.21 5.42 -18.83
C GLU A 127 -0.09 4.47 -17.62
N GLY A 128 0.98 4.62 -16.83
CA GLY A 128 1.20 3.81 -15.62
C GLY A 128 0.07 3.94 -14.59
N PRO A 129 -0.24 5.16 -14.12
CA PRO A 129 -1.38 5.43 -13.25
C PRO A 129 -2.72 4.97 -13.82
N LEU A 130 -2.94 5.13 -15.13
CA LEU A 130 -4.18 4.71 -15.78
C LEU A 130 -4.34 3.19 -15.80
N LYS A 131 -3.27 2.44 -16.04
CA LYS A 131 -3.27 0.97 -15.92
C LYS A 131 -3.62 0.54 -14.50
N ALA A 132 -3.02 1.20 -13.48
CA ALA A 132 -3.34 0.92 -12.08
C ALA A 132 -4.81 1.25 -11.75
N LEU A 133 -5.38 2.34 -12.31
CA LEU A 133 -6.78 2.70 -12.12
C LEU A 133 -7.72 1.66 -12.74
N ASN A 134 -7.44 1.22 -13.96
CA ASN A 134 -8.24 0.19 -14.63
C ASN A 134 -8.20 -1.13 -13.85
N GLU A 135 -7.03 -1.55 -13.34
CA GLU A 135 -6.91 -2.72 -12.47
C GLU A 135 -7.74 -2.56 -11.18
N ALA A 136 -7.74 -1.36 -10.57
CA ALA A 136 -8.54 -1.08 -9.39
C ALA A 136 -10.05 -1.22 -9.66
N ILE A 137 -10.54 -0.65 -10.76
CA ILE A 137 -11.95 -0.78 -11.19
C ILE A 137 -12.30 -2.24 -11.42
N MET A 138 -11.44 -3.00 -12.13
CA MET A 138 -11.65 -4.43 -12.37
C MET A 138 -11.66 -5.23 -11.05
N THR A 139 -10.82 -4.87 -10.09
CA THR A 139 -10.77 -5.50 -8.77
C THR A 139 -12.08 -5.29 -8.03
N TYR A 140 -12.60 -4.07 -7.94
CA TYR A 140 -13.89 -3.80 -7.30
C TYR A 140 -15.04 -4.54 -7.98
N ASN A 141 -15.08 -4.55 -9.33
CA ASN A 141 -16.07 -5.29 -10.09
C ASN A 141 -16.03 -6.79 -9.80
N ARG A 142 -14.85 -7.39 -9.73
CA ARG A 142 -14.66 -8.81 -9.40
C ARG A 142 -15.24 -9.15 -8.02
N PHE A 143 -15.06 -8.27 -7.05
CA PHE A 143 -15.59 -8.44 -5.69
C PHE A 143 -17.03 -7.90 -5.52
N LYS A 144 -17.68 -7.43 -6.61
CA LYS A 144 -19.04 -6.87 -6.62
C LYS A 144 -19.22 -5.73 -5.62
N ILE A 145 -18.18 -4.90 -5.45
CA ILE A 145 -18.21 -3.72 -4.59
C ILE A 145 -18.61 -2.51 -5.44
N ASP A 146 -19.69 -1.84 -5.05
CA ASP A 146 -20.13 -0.61 -5.69
C ASP A 146 -19.18 0.54 -5.38
N ILE A 147 -18.67 1.18 -6.44
CA ILE A 147 -17.74 2.33 -6.39
C ILE A 147 -18.40 3.64 -6.78
N THR A 148 -19.70 3.67 -7.00
CA THR A 148 -20.44 4.89 -7.34
C THR A 148 -20.30 5.91 -6.21
N GLY A 149 -19.82 7.12 -6.55
CA GLY A 149 -19.51 8.17 -5.58
C GLY A 149 -18.27 7.92 -4.73
N MET A 150 -17.45 6.91 -5.05
CA MET A 150 -16.15 6.72 -4.39
C MET A 150 -15.25 7.94 -4.57
N ILE A 151 -14.52 8.33 -3.54
CA ILE A 151 -13.53 9.40 -3.62
C ILE A 151 -12.18 8.81 -4.02
N HIS A 152 -11.63 9.27 -5.15
CA HIS A 152 -10.24 9.03 -5.53
C HIS A 152 -9.40 10.23 -5.07
N HIS A 153 -8.52 10.02 -4.11
CA HIS A 153 -7.66 11.06 -3.56
C HIS A 153 -6.20 10.85 -3.97
N SER A 154 -5.59 11.90 -4.53
CA SER A 154 -4.19 11.92 -4.95
C SER A 154 -3.50 13.23 -4.62
N ASP A 155 -2.20 13.32 -4.88
CA ASP A 155 -1.50 14.59 -4.97
C ASP A 155 -1.89 15.33 -6.27
N ARG A 156 -1.28 16.52 -6.49
CA ARG A 156 -1.50 17.34 -7.69
C ARG A 156 -0.55 16.99 -8.84
N GLY A 157 -0.09 15.75 -8.93
CA GLY A 157 0.75 15.32 -10.02
C GLY A 157 0.06 15.44 -11.37
N VAL A 158 0.82 15.87 -12.40
CA VAL A 158 0.33 16.03 -13.76
C VAL A 158 -0.40 14.80 -14.30
N GLN A 159 0.02 13.61 -13.89
CA GLN A 159 -0.57 12.34 -14.28
C GLN A 159 -2.02 12.21 -13.83
N TYR A 160 -2.30 12.58 -12.57
CA TYR A 160 -3.64 12.54 -11.98
C TYR A 160 -4.57 13.64 -12.48
N ALA A 161 -4.00 14.78 -12.90
CA ALA A 161 -4.73 15.92 -13.46
C ALA A 161 -4.98 15.79 -14.98
N SER A 162 -4.40 14.81 -15.65
CA SER A 162 -4.56 14.60 -17.10
C SER A 162 -6.02 14.34 -17.46
N LYS A 163 -6.43 14.78 -18.67
CA LYS A 163 -7.80 14.60 -19.16
C LYS A 163 -8.19 13.11 -19.25
N GLU A 164 -7.26 12.27 -19.66
CA GLU A 164 -7.50 10.83 -19.82
C GLU A 164 -7.79 10.17 -18.47
N TYR A 165 -6.98 10.47 -17.46
CA TYR A 165 -7.15 9.94 -16.10
C TYR A 165 -8.45 10.43 -15.45
N THR A 166 -8.70 11.73 -15.50
CA THR A 166 -9.90 12.34 -14.91
C THR A 166 -11.18 11.89 -15.60
N ASN A 167 -11.18 11.75 -16.94
CA ASN A 167 -12.32 11.20 -17.66
C ASN A 167 -12.63 9.76 -17.26
N THR A 168 -11.60 8.92 -17.09
CA THR A 168 -11.79 7.54 -16.64
C THR A 168 -12.46 7.49 -15.26
N LEU A 169 -12.05 8.38 -14.33
CA LEU A 169 -12.70 8.48 -13.02
C LEU A 169 -14.18 8.89 -13.16
N LEU A 170 -14.47 9.96 -13.91
CA LEU A 170 -15.82 10.51 -14.05
C LEU A 170 -16.79 9.53 -14.73
N ILE A 171 -16.37 8.84 -15.79
CA ILE A 171 -17.19 7.82 -16.48
C ILE A 171 -17.58 6.68 -15.52
N ASN A 172 -16.73 6.34 -14.56
CA ASN A 172 -17.00 5.33 -13.55
C ASN A 172 -17.72 5.88 -12.30
N GLY A 173 -18.20 7.14 -12.34
CA GLY A 173 -18.92 7.75 -11.21
C GLY A 173 -18.05 8.05 -10.00
N ILE A 174 -16.71 8.14 -10.18
CA ILE A 174 -15.73 8.36 -9.11
C ILE A 174 -15.48 9.85 -8.94
N GLN A 175 -15.53 10.35 -7.72
CA GLN A 175 -15.26 11.74 -7.37
C GLN A 175 -13.75 11.98 -7.27
N ILE A 176 -13.29 13.10 -7.81
CA ILE A 176 -11.87 13.46 -7.82
C ILE A 176 -11.58 14.38 -6.63
N SER A 177 -10.56 14.03 -5.86
CA SER A 177 -10.06 14.81 -4.74
C SER A 177 -8.54 14.95 -4.86
N MET A 178 -8.02 16.16 -4.68
CA MET A 178 -6.58 16.44 -4.73
C MET A 178 -6.14 17.23 -3.50
N THR A 179 -4.95 16.95 -3.00
CA THR A 179 -4.35 17.73 -1.90
C THR A 179 -4.29 19.21 -2.25
N GLN A 180 -4.66 20.12 -1.36
CA GLN A 180 -4.63 21.57 -1.64
C GLN A 180 -3.25 22.19 -1.43
N THR A 181 -2.50 21.69 -0.49
CA THR A 181 -1.15 22.16 -0.14
C THR A 181 -0.19 20.99 -0.19
N GLY A 182 1.11 21.28 -0.30
CA GLY A 182 2.15 20.25 -0.19
C GLY A 182 2.28 19.62 1.21
N ASP A 183 1.20 19.65 2.01
CA ASP A 183 1.20 19.05 3.34
C ASP A 183 1.23 17.52 3.23
N PRO A 184 2.29 16.88 3.73
CA PRO A 184 2.43 15.42 3.72
C PRO A 184 1.30 14.68 4.44
N LEU A 185 0.58 15.35 5.34
CA LEU A 185 -0.54 14.73 6.07
C LEU A 185 -1.74 14.45 5.16
N HIS A 186 -1.89 15.19 4.05
CA HIS A 186 -3.03 15.06 3.15
C HIS A 186 -2.99 13.75 2.33
N ASN A 187 -1.79 13.21 2.00
CA ASN A 187 -1.65 11.92 1.33
C ASN A 187 -0.82 10.89 2.13
N ALA A 188 -0.77 11.07 3.45
CA ALA A 188 0.06 10.25 4.35
C ALA A 188 -0.22 8.73 4.26
N LEU A 189 -1.44 8.34 3.90
CA LEU A 189 -1.78 6.94 3.71
C LEU A 189 -1.08 6.37 2.47
N ALA A 190 -1.19 7.03 1.33
CA ALA A 190 -0.56 6.58 0.08
C ALA A 190 0.97 6.54 0.20
N GLU A 191 1.58 7.60 0.79
CA GLU A 191 3.02 7.62 1.08
C GLU A 191 3.45 6.46 1.98
N ARG A 192 2.67 6.16 3.02
CA ARG A 192 2.93 5.02 3.93
C ARG A 192 2.85 3.69 3.17
N MET A 193 1.92 3.54 2.24
CA MET A 193 1.76 2.35 1.42
C MET A 193 2.99 2.15 0.53
N ASN A 194 3.40 3.20 -0.20
CA ASN A 194 4.61 3.19 -1.00
C ASN A 194 5.85 2.83 -0.17
N ASN A 195 6.03 3.48 0.98
CA ASN A 195 7.15 3.19 1.88
C ASN A 195 7.11 1.74 2.41
N THR A 196 5.92 1.22 2.69
CA THR A 196 5.74 -0.16 3.17
C THR A 196 6.17 -1.17 2.12
N LEU A 197 5.73 -1.01 0.86
CA LEU A 197 6.14 -1.90 -0.22
C LEU A 197 7.62 -1.77 -0.53
N LYS A 198 8.13 -0.57 -0.76
CA LYS A 198 9.55 -0.34 -1.10
C LYS A 198 10.51 -0.84 -0.04
N ASN A 199 10.16 -0.68 1.23
CA ASN A 199 11.01 -1.11 2.33
C ASN A 199 10.73 -2.54 2.78
N GLY A 200 9.59 -3.10 2.43
CA GLY A 200 9.18 -4.46 2.80
C GLY A 200 9.76 -5.56 1.90
N TRP A 201 10.07 -5.23 0.66
CA TRP A 201 10.56 -6.18 -0.34
C TRP A 201 11.82 -5.69 -1.05
N PHE A 202 12.54 -6.56 -1.78
CA PHE A 202 13.86 -6.27 -2.38
C PHE A 202 13.78 -5.70 -3.79
N PHE A 203 12.61 -5.44 -4.35
CA PHE A 203 12.48 -4.99 -5.74
C PHE A 203 13.04 -3.56 -6.01
N ASN A 204 13.40 -2.82 -4.99
CA ASN A 204 13.91 -1.45 -5.08
C ASN A 204 15.42 -1.33 -4.76
N ASP A 205 16.18 -2.40 -4.90
CA ASP A 205 17.61 -2.40 -4.55
C ASP A 205 18.53 -2.19 -5.78
N GLY A 206 17.96 -1.94 -6.97
CA GLY A 206 18.68 -1.68 -8.22
C GLY A 206 19.33 -2.91 -8.85
N ASN A 207 19.04 -4.10 -8.35
CA ASN A 207 19.66 -5.35 -8.79
C ASN A 207 18.81 -6.16 -9.78
N LEU A 208 17.59 -5.71 -10.08
CA LEU A 208 16.64 -6.39 -10.96
C LEU A 208 16.53 -5.65 -12.30
N THR A 209 16.34 -6.37 -13.40
CA THR A 209 15.86 -5.77 -14.65
C THR A 209 14.43 -5.25 -14.46
N PHE A 210 13.92 -4.49 -15.41
CA PHE A 210 12.56 -3.97 -15.33
C PHE A 210 11.53 -5.11 -15.22
N GLU A 211 11.66 -6.17 -16.03
CA GLU A 211 10.74 -7.31 -16.03
C GLU A 211 10.78 -8.09 -14.72
N GLN A 212 11.99 -8.30 -14.18
CA GLN A 212 12.17 -8.92 -12.87
C GLN A 212 11.58 -8.05 -11.75
N ALA A 213 11.74 -6.73 -11.82
CA ALA A 213 11.18 -5.79 -10.86
C ALA A 213 9.65 -5.76 -10.94
N GLU A 214 9.08 -5.83 -12.14
CA GLU A 214 7.63 -5.90 -12.36
C GLU A 214 7.03 -7.16 -11.73
N GLU A 215 7.65 -8.32 -11.93
CA GLU A 215 7.21 -9.57 -11.30
C GLU A 215 7.36 -9.52 -9.77
N ALA A 216 8.48 -8.97 -9.28
CA ALA A 216 8.72 -8.80 -7.86
C ALA A 216 7.70 -7.85 -7.22
N VAL A 217 7.28 -6.78 -7.91
CA VAL A 217 6.20 -5.87 -7.48
C VAL A 217 4.87 -6.60 -7.39
N ARG A 218 4.48 -7.38 -8.43
CA ARG A 218 3.24 -8.19 -8.41
C ARG A 218 3.22 -9.15 -7.21
N ASN A 219 4.34 -9.81 -6.95
CA ASN A 219 4.47 -10.71 -5.80
C ASN A 219 4.42 -9.94 -4.47
N ALA A 220 5.06 -8.77 -4.38
CA ALA A 220 5.05 -7.93 -3.18
C ALA A 220 3.63 -7.43 -2.86
N VAL A 221 2.87 -6.97 -3.86
CA VAL A 221 1.47 -6.54 -3.72
C VAL A 221 0.60 -7.71 -3.23
N ARG A 222 0.74 -8.89 -3.84
CA ARG A 222 0.01 -10.08 -3.41
C ARG A 222 0.32 -10.44 -1.95
N MET A 223 1.60 -10.51 -1.58
CA MET A 223 2.01 -10.84 -0.21
C MET A 223 1.61 -9.78 0.81
N TYR A 224 1.64 -8.49 0.40
CA TYR A 224 1.13 -7.40 1.20
C TYR A 224 -0.36 -7.59 1.50
N ASN A 225 -1.16 -7.85 0.48
CA ASN A 225 -2.59 -8.01 0.63
C ASN A 225 -2.97 -9.26 1.43
N GLU A 226 -2.29 -10.39 1.21
CA GLU A 226 -2.70 -11.70 1.70
C GLU A 226 -2.02 -12.14 3.01
N ALA A 227 -0.77 -11.72 3.24
CA ALA A 227 0.04 -12.28 4.31
C ALA A 227 0.51 -11.25 5.34
N ARG A 228 0.44 -9.94 5.03
CA ARG A 228 0.96 -8.92 5.94
C ARG A 228 -0.11 -8.46 6.94
N PRO A 229 0.07 -8.71 8.26
CA PRO A 229 -0.83 -8.19 9.26
C PRO A 229 -0.65 -6.68 9.45
N HIS A 230 -1.75 -5.95 9.60
CA HIS A 230 -1.76 -4.50 9.79
C HIS A 230 -2.24 -4.11 11.19
N ARG A 231 -1.44 -3.28 11.87
CA ARG A 231 -1.82 -2.77 13.20
C ARG A 231 -3.14 -1.98 13.17
N ALA A 232 -3.35 -1.17 12.14
CA ALA A 232 -4.58 -0.38 11.99
C ALA A 232 -5.81 -1.22 11.60
N LEU A 233 -5.64 -2.52 11.40
CA LEU A 233 -6.67 -3.50 11.09
C LEU A 233 -6.72 -4.61 12.16
N ASP A 234 -6.32 -4.30 13.39
CA ASP A 234 -6.26 -5.25 14.50
C ASP A 234 -5.47 -6.51 14.15
N MET A 235 -4.32 -6.32 13.48
CA MET A 235 -3.41 -7.37 13.01
C MET A 235 -4.01 -8.32 11.97
N ARG A 236 -5.15 -7.96 11.37
CA ARG A 236 -5.68 -8.65 10.19
C ARG A 236 -4.94 -8.24 8.93
N THR A 237 -5.01 -9.07 7.89
CA THR A 237 -4.49 -8.72 6.56
C THR A 237 -5.46 -7.80 5.81
N PRO A 238 -4.98 -7.02 4.84
CA PRO A 238 -5.84 -6.23 3.97
C PRO A 238 -6.91 -7.08 3.28
N LYS A 239 -6.57 -8.31 2.83
CA LYS A 239 -7.50 -9.22 2.17
C LYS A 239 -8.65 -9.66 3.08
N GLU A 240 -8.36 -9.99 4.35
CA GLU A 240 -9.39 -10.38 5.32
C GLU A 240 -10.43 -9.27 5.54
N ILE A 241 -9.99 -8.00 5.55
CA ILE A 241 -10.90 -6.86 5.67
C ILE A 241 -11.62 -6.59 4.35
N PHE A 242 -10.92 -6.65 3.21
CA PHE A 242 -11.48 -6.35 1.91
C PHE A 242 -12.55 -7.35 1.48
N CYS A 243 -12.32 -8.64 1.74
CA CYS A 243 -13.27 -9.71 1.43
C CYS A 243 -14.40 -9.83 2.47
N GLY A 244 -14.36 -9.08 3.58
CA GLY A 244 -15.34 -9.23 4.67
C GLY A 244 -15.24 -10.58 5.40
N ASP A 245 -14.08 -11.22 5.36
CA ASP A 245 -13.85 -12.55 5.92
C ASP A 245 -13.73 -12.43 7.46
N ASN A 246 -14.88 -12.54 8.14
CA ASN A 246 -14.97 -12.55 9.60
C ASN A 246 -14.46 -13.87 10.24
N ASN A 247 -13.94 -14.78 9.43
CA ASN A 247 -13.43 -16.08 9.87
C ASN A 247 -11.97 -16.05 10.36
N ASN A 248 -11.44 -14.88 10.70
CA ASN A 248 -10.13 -14.81 11.31
C ASN A 248 -10.20 -15.48 12.71
N PRO A 249 -9.44 -16.56 12.94
CA PRO A 249 -9.40 -17.24 14.25
C PRO A 249 -8.91 -16.31 15.38
N LEU A 250 -8.33 -15.15 15.07
CA LEU A 250 -7.90 -14.16 16.06
C LEU A 250 -9.06 -13.35 16.65
N LEU A 251 -10.18 -13.17 15.93
CA LEU A 251 -11.35 -12.46 16.42
C LEU A 251 -12.26 -13.33 17.30
N LYS A 252 -12.15 -14.66 17.22
CA LYS A 252 -12.93 -15.61 18.05
C LYS A 252 -12.43 -15.72 19.49
N ARG A 253 -11.38 -14.97 19.89
CA ARG A 253 -10.80 -15.00 21.24
C ARG A 253 -10.95 -13.71 22.04
N ALA A 254 -11.79 -12.76 21.60
CA ALA A 254 -12.10 -11.53 22.32
C ALA A 254 -13.56 -11.50 22.85
N VAL A 255 -14.12 -12.67 23.16
CA VAL A 255 -15.37 -12.82 23.93
C VAL A 255 -15.09 -13.77 25.08
#